data_d96586a9f19b5fab041783cb36a2115d
#
_entry.id   d96586a9f19b5fab041783cb36a2115d
#
_cell.length_a   1.000
_cell.length_b   1.000
_cell.length_c   1.000
_cell.angle_alpha   90.00
_cell.angle_beta   90.00
_cell.angle_gamma   90.00
#
_symmetry.space_group_name_H-M   'P 1'
#
loop_
_entity.id
_entity.type
_entity.pdbx_description
1 polymer ?
#
loop_
_entity_poly.entity_id
_entity_poly.type
_entity_poly.pdbx_seq_one_letter_code
_entity_poly.pdbx_strand_id
1 'polypeptide(L)'
;MVPAAANKACPVLVRQRERLEVLAFRHPLAGLQLVKGSIEPGEASGAAALRELAEEAGILDARLGADLGTWFSEHAGQDWAFHLCHSPCELPDAWTHHCDDDGGLDFAFFWHALDATPGPQWHPLFRDALGWLRERATLLSPLSNEA
;
A
#
# COMPACT_ATOMS: atom_id res chain seq x y z
N MET A 1 -27.04 12.31 -0.82
CA MET A 1 -26.38 11.60 0.27
C MET A 1 -24.89 11.53 -0.01
N VAL A 2 -24.08 11.88 0.96
CA VAL A 2 -22.64 11.81 0.82
C VAL A 2 -22.21 10.36 1.07
N PRO A 3 -21.39 9.76 0.19
CA PRO A 3 -20.88 8.41 0.45
C PRO A 3 -20.11 8.38 1.75
N ALA A 4 -20.13 7.26 2.43
CA ALA A 4 -19.32 7.08 3.62
C ALA A 4 -17.86 7.27 3.28
N ALA A 5 -17.12 7.96 4.13
CA ALA A 5 -15.69 8.14 3.94
C ALA A 5 -14.96 6.81 4.14
N ALA A 6 -13.83 6.65 3.47
CA ALA A 6 -12.97 5.50 3.69
C ALA A 6 -12.50 5.46 5.14
N ASN A 7 -12.30 4.27 5.68
CA ASN A 7 -11.81 4.09 7.03
C ASN A 7 -10.40 3.49 7.09
N LYS A 8 -9.88 3.04 5.94
CA LYS A 8 -8.51 2.56 5.84
C LYS A 8 -7.78 3.33 4.75
N ALA A 9 -6.49 3.56 4.95
CA ALA A 9 -5.62 4.16 3.95
C ALA A 9 -4.57 3.16 3.50
N CYS A 10 -4.38 3.06 2.20
CA CYS A 10 -3.39 2.17 1.61
C CYS A 10 -2.45 2.99 0.73
N PRO A 11 -1.22 3.24 1.20
CA PRO A 11 -0.22 3.86 0.34
C PRO A 11 0.27 2.85 -0.69
N VAL A 12 0.39 3.28 -1.93
CA VAL A 12 0.84 2.43 -3.02
C VAL A 12 2.15 3.00 -3.54
N LEU A 13 3.25 2.30 -3.29
CA LEU A 13 4.54 2.62 -3.88
C LEU A 13 4.80 1.65 -5.01
N VAL A 14 5.19 2.19 -6.16
CA VAL A 14 5.47 1.37 -7.33
C VAL A 14 6.87 1.65 -7.83
N ARG A 15 7.44 0.67 -8.52
CA ARG A 15 8.66 0.85 -9.28
C ARG A 15 8.53 0.11 -10.62
N GLN A 16 9.22 0.60 -11.63
CA GLN A 16 9.23 -0.04 -12.94
C GLN A 16 10.55 -0.78 -13.12
N ARG A 17 10.47 -2.08 -13.27
CA ARG A 17 11.57 -2.95 -13.72
C ARG A 17 11.13 -3.52 -15.07
N GLU A 18 11.37 -4.80 -15.34
CA GLU A 18 10.78 -5.44 -16.50
C GLU A 18 9.26 -5.38 -16.44
N ARG A 19 8.71 -5.42 -15.23
CA ARG A 19 7.29 -5.34 -14.95
C ARG A 19 7.05 -4.23 -13.94
N LEU A 20 5.85 -3.68 -13.93
CA LEU A 20 5.45 -2.74 -12.89
C LEU A 20 5.28 -3.51 -11.59
N GLU A 21 5.94 -3.05 -10.52
CA GLU A 21 5.94 -3.71 -9.23
C GLU A 21 5.38 -2.79 -8.17
N VAL A 22 4.69 -3.38 -7.20
CA VAL A 22 4.12 -2.67 -6.06
C VAL A 22 4.78 -3.17 -4.77
N LEU A 23 5.02 -2.24 -3.85
CA LEU A 23 5.60 -2.58 -2.56
C LEU A 23 4.63 -3.40 -1.72
N ALA A 24 5.12 -4.49 -1.17
CA ALA A 24 4.36 -5.41 -0.34
C ALA A 24 5.27 -5.93 0.78
N PHE A 25 4.70 -6.64 1.73
CA PHE A 25 5.51 -7.22 2.79
C PHE A 25 4.93 -8.55 3.26
N ARG A 26 5.80 -9.34 3.89
CA ARG A 26 5.41 -10.56 4.59
C ARG A 26 5.21 -10.23 6.06
N HIS A 27 3.99 -10.39 6.52
CA HIS A 27 3.65 -10.31 7.93
C HIS A 27 3.98 -11.68 8.55
N PRO A 28 4.68 -11.73 9.67
CA PRO A 28 5.11 -13.02 10.22
C PRO A 28 3.96 -13.95 10.63
N LEU A 29 2.78 -13.39 10.88
CA LEU A 29 1.64 -14.16 11.36
C LEU A 29 0.48 -14.19 10.36
N ALA A 30 0.44 -13.29 9.39
CA ALA A 30 -0.75 -13.07 8.56
C ALA A 30 -0.49 -13.12 7.06
N GLY A 31 0.70 -13.51 6.63
CA GLY A 31 1.00 -13.70 5.22
C GLY A 31 1.37 -12.43 4.48
N LEU A 32 1.22 -12.46 3.16
CA LEU A 32 1.62 -11.34 2.32
C LEU A 32 0.55 -10.27 2.28
N GLN A 33 0.97 -9.02 2.37
CA GLN A 33 0.08 -7.88 2.51
C GLN A 33 0.62 -6.65 1.80
N LEU A 34 -0.28 -5.70 1.55
CA LEU A 34 0.07 -4.32 1.24
C LEU A 34 0.06 -3.52 2.54
N VAL A 35 0.82 -2.41 2.57
CA VAL A 35 0.75 -1.49 3.70
C VAL A 35 -0.67 -0.92 3.77
N LYS A 36 -1.26 -0.93 4.94
CA LYS A 36 -2.61 -0.43 5.15
C LYS A 36 -2.80 -0.14 6.63
N GLY A 37 -3.53 0.90 6.94
CA GLY A 37 -3.87 1.19 8.32
C GLY A 37 -5.11 2.05 8.46
N SER A 38 -5.58 2.20 9.68
CA SER A 38 -6.79 2.95 9.97
C SER A 38 -6.57 4.45 9.81
N ILE A 39 -7.57 5.12 9.24
CA ILE A 39 -7.60 6.58 9.20
C ILE A 39 -8.12 7.06 10.54
N GLU A 40 -7.37 7.91 11.21
CA GLU A 40 -7.76 8.42 12.52
C GLU A 40 -8.79 9.54 12.39
N PRO A 41 -9.57 9.80 13.46
CA PRO A 41 -10.55 10.89 13.42
C PRO A 41 -9.88 12.22 13.06
N GLY A 42 -10.44 12.91 12.07
CA GLY A 42 -9.90 14.19 11.60
C GLY A 42 -8.68 14.10 10.71
N GLU A 43 -8.17 12.90 10.46
CA GLU A 43 -7.01 12.71 9.62
C GLU A 43 -7.43 12.57 8.15
N ALA A 44 -6.74 13.26 7.25
CA ALA A 44 -6.95 13.06 5.83
C ALA A 44 -6.39 11.70 5.40
N SER A 45 -7.04 11.03 4.46
CA SER A 45 -6.61 9.69 4.03
C SER A 45 -5.19 9.69 3.46
N GLY A 46 -4.79 10.74 2.75
CA GLY A 46 -3.42 10.85 2.25
C GLY A 46 -2.40 10.96 3.36
N ALA A 47 -2.71 11.73 4.41
CA ALA A 47 -1.83 11.83 5.57
C ALA A 47 -1.71 10.50 6.30
N ALA A 48 -2.83 9.76 6.42
CA ALA A 48 -2.82 8.44 7.01
C ALA A 48 -1.96 7.47 6.21
N ALA A 49 -2.04 7.54 4.86
CA ALA A 49 -1.22 6.70 4.00
C ALA A 49 0.27 6.93 4.25
N LEU A 50 0.70 8.20 4.32
CA LEU A 50 2.10 8.52 4.59
C LEU A 50 2.52 8.08 5.99
N ARG A 51 1.65 8.25 6.97
CA ARG A 51 1.94 7.83 8.34
C ARG A 51 2.12 6.31 8.41
N GLU A 52 1.29 5.56 7.73
CA GLU A 52 1.39 4.10 7.71
C GLU A 52 2.67 3.63 7.02
N LEU A 53 3.12 4.31 5.95
CA LEU A 53 4.41 3.99 5.34
C LEU A 53 5.55 4.19 6.33
N ALA A 54 5.50 5.27 7.11
CA ALA A 54 6.54 5.53 8.10
C ALA A 54 6.53 4.46 9.20
N GLU A 55 5.36 4.13 9.72
CA GLU A 55 5.22 3.20 10.83
C GLU A 55 5.55 1.76 10.43
N GLU A 56 5.01 1.30 9.30
CA GLU A 56 5.12 -0.11 8.92
C GLU A 56 6.34 -0.41 8.08
N ALA A 57 6.76 0.52 7.23
CA ALA A 57 7.86 0.28 6.29
C ALA A 57 9.13 1.06 6.62
N GLY A 58 9.05 2.03 7.52
CA GLY A 58 10.21 2.86 7.85
C GLY A 58 10.52 3.90 6.79
N ILE A 59 9.60 4.18 5.89
CA ILE A 59 9.80 5.16 4.82
C ILE A 59 9.27 6.51 5.32
N LEU A 60 10.19 7.41 5.66
CA LEU A 60 9.85 8.64 6.37
C LEU A 60 9.68 9.85 5.43
N ASP A 61 10.14 9.75 4.20
CA ASP A 61 10.20 10.88 3.27
C ASP A 61 9.37 10.67 2.02
N ALA A 62 8.42 9.76 2.05
CA ALA A 62 7.52 9.53 0.93
C ALA A 62 6.61 10.75 0.71
N ARG A 63 6.23 10.96 -0.54
CA ARG A 63 5.36 12.05 -0.95
C ARG A 63 4.09 11.52 -1.58
N LEU A 64 2.99 12.24 -1.37
CA LEU A 64 1.73 11.89 -2.00
C LEU A 64 1.77 12.19 -3.49
N GLY A 65 1.25 11.26 -4.26
CA GLY A 65 0.93 11.43 -5.66
C GLY A 65 -0.58 11.42 -5.87
N ALA A 66 -1.04 10.70 -6.89
CA ALA A 66 -2.44 10.66 -7.24
C ALA A 66 -3.30 9.94 -6.20
N ASP A 67 -4.49 10.47 -5.96
CA ASP A 67 -5.55 9.76 -5.25
C ASP A 67 -6.13 8.74 -6.24
N LEU A 68 -6.01 7.47 -5.93
CA LEU A 68 -6.43 6.39 -6.82
C LEU A 68 -7.91 6.03 -6.66
N GLY A 69 -8.55 6.56 -5.64
CA GLY A 69 -9.95 6.30 -5.36
C GLY A 69 -10.16 5.42 -4.14
N THR A 70 -11.43 5.19 -3.85
CA THR A 70 -11.83 4.39 -2.69
C THR A 70 -12.37 3.05 -3.17
N TRP A 71 -11.88 1.98 -2.56
CA TRP A 71 -12.36 0.63 -2.80
C TRP A 71 -13.27 0.21 -1.65
N PHE A 72 -14.52 -0.13 -1.99
CA PHE A 72 -15.48 -0.63 -1.03
C PHE A 72 -15.34 -2.15 -1.01
N SER A 73 -14.59 -2.65 -0.05
CA SER A 73 -14.08 -4.01 -0.10
C SER A 73 -15.12 -5.07 0.21
N GLU A 74 -16.17 -4.70 0.94
CA GLU A 74 -17.16 -5.63 1.47
C GLU A 74 -16.56 -6.68 2.44
N HIS A 75 -15.34 -6.41 2.93
CA HIS A 75 -14.69 -7.26 3.93
C HIS A 75 -14.68 -6.53 5.27
N ALA A 76 -15.44 -7.05 6.23
CA ALA A 76 -15.44 -6.55 7.61
C ALA A 76 -15.62 -5.04 7.73
N GLY A 77 -16.41 -4.45 6.82
CA GLY A 77 -16.68 -3.00 6.85
C GLY A 77 -15.51 -2.13 6.46
N GLN A 78 -14.49 -2.66 5.82
CA GLN A 78 -13.32 -1.87 5.42
C GLN A 78 -13.53 -1.23 4.06
N ASP A 79 -13.39 0.08 4.01
CA ASP A 79 -13.38 0.85 2.78
C ASP A 79 -12.03 1.54 2.71
N TRP A 80 -11.30 1.30 1.62
CA TRP A 80 -9.89 1.68 1.52
C TRP A 80 -9.71 2.86 0.57
N ALA A 81 -9.02 3.90 1.06
CA ALA A 81 -8.54 4.98 0.21
C ALA A 81 -7.13 4.63 -0.26
N PHE A 82 -6.96 4.46 -1.56
CA PHE A 82 -5.65 4.17 -2.15
C PHE A 82 -5.00 5.46 -2.61
N HIS A 83 -3.76 5.67 -2.20
CA HIS A 83 -2.98 6.84 -2.61
C HIS A 83 -1.66 6.38 -3.21
N LEU A 84 -1.40 6.80 -4.44
CA LEU A 84 -0.10 6.60 -5.05
C LEU A 84 0.91 7.47 -4.30
N CYS A 85 2.01 6.88 -3.89
CA CYS A 85 3.06 7.58 -3.16
C CYS A 85 4.38 7.43 -3.89
N HIS A 86 5.29 8.35 -3.64
CA HIS A 86 6.59 8.38 -4.28
C HIS A 86 7.67 8.50 -3.24
N SER A 87 8.76 7.74 -3.43
CA SER A 87 9.95 7.89 -2.61
C SER A 87 10.96 8.75 -3.37
N PRO A 88 11.56 9.76 -2.72
CA PRO A 88 12.60 10.56 -3.39
C PRO A 88 13.89 9.77 -3.61
N CYS A 89 14.04 8.64 -2.93
CA CYS A 89 15.23 7.79 -3.03
C CYS A 89 14.84 6.45 -3.61
N GLU A 90 15.79 5.81 -4.30
CA GLU A 90 15.60 4.44 -4.73
C GLU A 90 15.55 3.55 -3.50
N LEU A 91 14.53 2.70 -3.43
CA LEU A 91 14.36 1.79 -2.31
C LEU A 91 15.04 0.45 -2.60
N PRO A 92 15.53 -0.25 -1.57
CA PRO A 92 16.15 -1.56 -1.78
C PRO A 92 15.19 -2.58 -2.38
N ASP A 93 15.74 -3.65 -2.94
CA ASP A 93 14.92 -4.76 -3.45
C ASP A 93 14.20 -5.50 -2.33
N ALA A 94 14.75 -5.49 -1.14
CA ALA A 94 14.13 -6.11 0.04
C ALA A 94 14.74 -5.51 1.30
N TRP A 95 13.91 -5.42 2.33
CA TRP A 95 14.38 -5.02 3.67
C TRP A 95 13.39 -5.50 4.70
N THR A 96 13.82 -5.48 5.96
CA THR A 96 12.96 -5.80 7.09
C THR A 96 12.83 -4.56 7.97
N HIS A 97 11.61 -4.23 8.35
CA HIS A 97 11.34 -3.12 9.26
C HIS A 97 10.62 -3.66 10.49
N HIS A 98 11.12 -3.29 11.67
CA HIS A 98 10.48 -3.63 12.92
C HIS A 98 9.37 -2.62 13.20
N CYS A 99 8.14 -3.11 13.28
CA CYS A 99 6.98 -2.30 13.60
C CYS A 99 6.63 -2.53 15.07
N ASP A 100 6.48 -1.45 15.83
CA ASP A 100 6.21 -1.55 17.27
C ASP A 100 4.77 -1.93 17.58
N ASP A 101 3.87 -1.88 16.60
CA ASP A 101 2.48 -2.26 16.78
C ASP A 101 2.35 -3.75 17.08
N ASP A 102 1.26 -4.13 17.73
CA ASP A 102 0.93 -5.52 18.06
C ASP A 102 2.04 -6.25 18.83
N GLY A 103 2.76 -5.52 19.68
CA GLY A 103 3.81 -6.11 20.50
C GLY A 103 5.16 -6.23 19.83
N GLY A 104 5.29 -5.63 18.65
CA GLY A 104 6.55 -5.62 17.90
C GLY A 104 6.65 -6.79 16.94
N LEU A 105 6.59 -6.49 15.66
CA LEU A 105 6.66 -7.49 14.59
C LEU A 105 7.64 -7.04 13.52
N ASP A 106 8.33 -8.00 12.92
CA ASP A 106 9.24 -7.73 11.81
C ASP A 106 8.52 -7.97 10.49
N PHE A 107 8.41 -6.92 9.68
CA PHE A 107 7.79 -6.99 8.36
C PHE A 107 8.87 -7.07 7.30
N ALA A 108 8.83 -8.12 6.50
CA ALA A 108 9.81 -8.33 5.44
C ALA A 108 9.27 -7.78 4.12
N PHE A 109 9.82 -6.65 3.67
CA PHE A 109 9.37 -5.95 2.47
C PHE A 109 9.98 -6.52 1.22
N PHE A 110 9.19 -6.53 0.16
CA PHE A 110 9.58 -7.00 -1.17
C PHE A 110 8.72 -6.30 -2.23
N TRP A 111 9.02 -6.56 -3.49
CA TRP A 111 8.27 -5.99 -4.59
C TRP A 111 7.48 -7.08 -5.31
N HIS A 112 6.21 -6.84 -5.50
CA HIS A 112 5.30 -7.78 -6.16
C HIS A 112 4.96 -7.26 -7.55
N ALA A 113 5.17 -8.08 -8.58
CA ALA A 113 4.76 -7.70 -9.93
C ALA A 113 3.24 -7.59 -9.99
N LEU A 114 2.74 -6.41 -10.32
CA LEU A 114 1.30 -6.14 -10.25
C LEU A 114 0.48 -7.05 -11.17
N ASP A 115 1.04 -7.44 -12.30
CA ASP A 115 0.37 -8.33 -13.25
C ASP A 115 0.51 -9.82 -12.91
N ALA A 116 1.23 -10.16 -11.84
CA ALA A 116 1.31 -11.54 -11.37
C ALA A 116 0.09 -11.89 -10.53
N THR A 117 -0.46 -13.06 -10.74
CA THR A 117 -1.57 -13.55 -9.92
C THR A 117 -1.07 -13.83 -8.52
N PRO A 118 -1.67 -13.20 -7.49
CA PRO A 118 -1.24 -13.47 -6.11
C PRO A 118 -1.57 -14.91 -5.72
N GLY A 119 -0.59 -15.58 -5.12
CA GLY A 119 -0.75 -16.96 -4.69
C GLY A 119 -1.48 -17.09 -3.36
N PRO A 120 -1.57 -18.32 -2.82
CA PRO A 120 -2.32 -18.57 -1.59
C PRO A 120 -1.70 -17.96 -0.34
N GLN A 121 -0.45 -17.50 -0.41
CA GLN A 121 0.19 -16.81 0.72
C GLN A 121 -0.43 -15.44 0.99
N TRP A 122 -1.14 -14.89 0.01
CA TRP A 122 -1.84 -13.62 0.16
C TRP A 122 -3.20 -13.87 0.82
N HIS A 123 -3.50 -13.11 1.86
CA HIS A 123 -4.83 -13.13 2.45
C HIS A 123 -5.86 -12.71 1.38
N PRO A 124 -7.07 -13.33 1.35
CA PRO A 124 -8.07 -13.02 0.33
C PRO A 124 -8.38 -11.53 0.19
N LEU A 125 -8.43 -10.80 1.29
CA LEU A 125 -8.66 -9.35 1.26
C LEU A 125 -7.61 -8.65 0.39
N PHE A 126 -6.35 -9.00 0.55
CA PHE A 126 -5.27 -8.38 -0.20
C PHE A 126 -5.20 -8.85 -1.64
N ARG A 127 -5.64 -10.09 -1.92
CA ARG A 127 -5.78 -10.54 -3.31
C ARG A 127 -6.81 -9.71 -4.04
N ASP A 128 -7.93 -9.41 -3.39
CA ASP A 128 -8.98 -8.57 -3.99
C ASP A 128 -8.48 -7.13 -4.14
N ALA A 129 -7.74 -6.61 -3.17
CA ALA A 129 -7.15 -5.28 -3.26
C ALA A 129 -6.19 -5.17 -4.46
N LEU A 130 -5.36 -6.18 -4.66
CA LEU A 130 -4.45 -6.21 -5.80
C LEU A 130 -5.22 -6.24 -7.12
N GLY A 131 -6.34 -6.97 -7.17
CA GLY A 131 -7.20 -6.99 -8.35
C GLY A 131 -7.77 -5.61 -8.66
N TRP A 132 -8.20 -4.90 -7.63
CA TRP A 132 -8.71 -3.54 -7.79
C TRP A 132 -7.61 -2.60 -8.31
N LEU A 133 -6.39 -2.71 -7.77
CA LEU A 133 -5.25 -1.93 -8.24
C LEU A 133 -4.89 -2.25 -9.68
N ARG A 134 -4.92 -3.55 -10.03
CA ARG A 134 -4.57 -3.98 -11.39
C ARG A 134 -5.50 -3.35 -12.43
N GLU A 135 -6.76 -3.18 -12.09
CA GLU A 135 -7.71 -2.50 -12.99
C GLU A 135 -7.35 -1.03 -13.20
N ARG A 136 -6.53 -0.47 -12.32
CA ARG A 136 -6.11 0.94 -12.37
C ARG A 136 -4.62 1.09 -12.70
N ALA A 137 -4.04 0.09 -13.32
CA ALA A 137 -2.60 0.06 -13.59
C ALA A 137 -2.11 1.27 -14.39
N THR A 138 -2.96 1.82 -15.26
CA THR A 138 -2.58 2.99 -16.05
C THR A 138 -2.36 4.23 -15.18
N LEU A 139 -2.90 4.26 -13.97
CA LEU A 139 -2.72 5.37 -13.02
C LEU A 139 -1.49 5.17 -12.13
N LEU A 140 -0.83 4.02 -12.21
CA LEU A 140 0.22 3.62 -11.29
C LEU A 140 1.62 3.81 -11.86
N SER A 141 1.81 4.80 -12.71
CA SER A 141 3.14 5.09 -13.23
C SER A 141 4.02 5.63 -12.13
N PRO A 142 5.26 5.15 -11.99
CA PRO A 142 6.22 5.78 -11.11
C PRO A 142 6.39 7.24 -11.52
N LEU A 143 6.75 8.10 -10.56
CA LEU A 143 7.04 9.47 -10.89
C LEU A 143 8.12 9.45 -11.98
N SER A 144 7.73 9.94 -13.11
CA SER A 144 8.65 10.09 -14.18
C SER A 144 9.64 11.18 -13.80
N ASN A 145 10.91 10.91 -14.03
CA ASN A 145 11.95 11.91 -13.82
C ASN A 145 12.02 12.86 -15.00
N GLU A 146 11.02 12.87 -15.80
CA GLU A 146 10.97 13.84 -16.86
C GLU A 146 10.89 15.21 -16.29
N ALA A 147 11.77 15.95 -16.68
CA ALA A 147 11.74 17.33 -16.33
C ALA A 147 10.55 17.99 -17.00
#